data_001778849798affa73406b6c16790105
#
_entry.id   001778849798affa73406b6c16790105
#
_cell.length_a   1.000
_cell.length_b   1.000
_cell.length_c   1.000
_cell.angle_alpha   90.00
_cell.angle_beta   90.00
_cell.angle_gamma   90.00
#
_symmetry.space_group_name_H-M   'P 1'
#
loop_
_entity.id
_entity.type
_entity.pdbx_description
1 polymer ?
#
loop_
_entity_poly.entity_id
_entity_poly.type
_entity_poly.pdbx_seq_one_letter_code
_entity_poly.pdbx_strand_id
1 'polypeptide(L)' 'MTDSISSIDFSGNIAVMKTLPGYAKAVTVLIDNENYFEVLGTIGGDDTVLIVMREGVTHNELLDALSSIHVNIHSLFK' A
#
# COMPACT_ATOMS: atom_id res chain seq x y z
N MET A 1 -11.92 5.36 -4.73
CA MET A 1 -11.37 4.09 -4.21
C MET A 1 -10.13 4.30 -3.35
N THR A 2 -9.15 5.07 -3.83
CA THR A 2 -7.97 5.37 -3.02
C THR A 2 -8.31 6.20 -1.78
N ASP A 3 -9.41 6.92 -1.81
CA ASP A 3 -9.92 7.64 -0.63
C ASP A 3 -10.25 6.69 0.52
N SER A 4 -10.45 5.40 0.22
CA SER A 4 -10.76 4.41 1.25
C SER A 4 -9.55 4.07 2.12
N ILE A 5 -8.33 4.46 1.70
CA ILE A 5 -7.12 4.17 2.44
C ILE A 5 -7.02 5.13 3.62
N SER A 6 -6.94 4.60 4.83
CA SER A 6 -6.93 5.42 6.04
C SER A 6 -5.56 5.50 6.72
N SER A 7 -4.70 4.51 6.52
CA SER A 7 -3.38 4.51 7.13
C SER A 7 -2.44 3.56 6.42
N ILE A 8 -1.15 3.77 6.61
CA ILE A 8 -0.12 2.83 6.20
C ILE A 8 0.96 2.80 7.27
N ASP A 9 1.43 1.60 7.57
CA ASP A 9 2.49 1.39 8.55
C ASP A 9 3.43 0.31 8.04
N PHE A 10 4.59 0.17 8.68
CA PHE A 10 5.62 -0.74 8.21
C PHE A 10 6.16 -1.62 9.32
N SER A 11 6.55 -2.83 8.95
CA SER A 11 7.34 -3.72 9.78
C SER A 11 8.32 -4.43 8.84
N GLY A 12 9.59 -4.01 8.88
CA GLY A 12 10.59 -4.55 7.95
C GLY A 12 10.19 -4.30 6.51
N ASN A 13 10.10 -5.37 5.73
CA ASN A 13 9.72 -5.29 4.32
C ASN A 13 8.21 -5.50 4.10
N ILE A 14 7.42 -5.40 5.15
CA ILE A 14 5.96 -5.51 5.06
C ILE A 14 5.37 -4.13 5.32
N ALA A 15 4.50 -3.69 4.42
CA ALA A 15 3.66 -2.53 4.66
C ALA A 15 2.24 -2.99 4.96
N VAL A 16 1.61 -2.39 5.95
CA VAL A 16 0.24 -2.69 6.32
C VAL A 16 -0.59 -1.47 6.06
N MET A 17 -1.51 -1.58 5.13
CA MET A 17 -2.38 -0.49 4.74
C MET A 17 -3.79 -0.80 5.23
N LYS A 18 -4.41 0.16 5.89
CA LYS A 18 -5.81 0.02 6.33
C LYS A 18 -6.72 0.77 5.39
N THR A 19 -7.87 0.18 5.13
CA THR A 19 -8.91 0.79 4.29
C THR A 19 -10.23 0.81 5.04
N LEU A 20 -11.22 1.46 4.46
CA LEU A 20 -12.60 1.27 4.89
C LEU A 20 -12.99 -0.19 4.63
N PRO A 21 -13.91 -0.75 5.45
CA PRO A 21 -14.36 -2.14 5.25
C PRO A 21 -14.85 -2.38 3.83
N GLY A 22 -14.45 -3.53 3.26
CA GLY A 22 -14.88 -3.94 1.94
C GLY A 22 -14.02 -3.45 0.79
N TYR A 23 -13.03 -2.57 1.03
CA TYR A 23 -12.26 -1.95 -0.04
C TYR A 23 -10.87 -2.55 -0.25
N ALA A 24 -10.40 -3.41 0.67
CA ALA A 24 -9.01 -3.86 0.60
C ALA A 24 -8.68 -4.59 -0.70
N LYS A 25 -9.56 -5.48 -1.16
CA LYS A 25 -9.28 -6.26 -2.39
C LYS A 25 -9.21 -5.37 -3.61
N ALA A 26 -10.08 -4.36 -3.70
CA ALA A 26 -10.04 -3.42 -4.81
C ALA A 26 -8.74 -2.63 -4.81
N VAL A 27 -8.24 -2.27 -3.64
CA VAL A 27 -6.97 -1.57 -3.52
C VAL A 27 -5.81 -2.46 -3.95
N THR A 28 -5.82 -3.76 -3.60
CA THR A 28 -4.76 -4.68 -4.06
C THR A 28 -4.73 -4.76 -5.58
N VAL A 29 -5.88 -4.84 -6.23
CA VAL A 29 -5.94 -4.88 -7.69
C VAL A 29 -5.33 -3.61 -8.28
N LEU A 30 -5.64 -2.46 -7.70
CA LEU A 30 -5.11 -1.18 -8.15
C LEU A 30 -3.58 -1.15 -8.04
N ILE A 31 -3.04 -1.58 -6.90
CA ILE A 31 -1.59 -1.61 -6.69
C ILE A 31 -0.92 -2.59 -7.66
N ASP A 32 -1.49 -3.79 -7.78
CA ASP A 32 -0.90 -4.83 -8.62
C ASP A 32 -0.86 -4.39 -10.10
N ASN A 33 -1.88 -3.67 -10.55
CA ASN A 33 -1.94 -3.21 -11.94
C ASN A 33 -0.88 -2.14 -12.26
N GLU A 34 -0.34 -1.46 -11.25
CA GLU A 34 0.70 -0.45 -11.47
C GLU A 34 2.08 -1.05 -11.73
N ASN A 35 2.26 -2.32 -11.38
CA ASN A 35 3.54 -3.03 -11.57
C ASN A 35 4.73 -2.30 -10.95
N TYR A 36 4.55 -1.79 -9.72
CA TYR A 36 5.65 -1.12 -9.03
C TYR A 36 6.83 -2.07 -8.81
N PHE A 37 8.03 -1.63 -9.17
CA PHE A 37 9.24 -2.38 -8.87
C PHE A 37 9.37 -2.63 -7.36
N GLU A 38 8.95 -1.66 -6.55
CA GLU A 38 9.08 -1.70 -5.09
C GLU A 38 8.21 -2.76 -4.44
N VAL A 39 7.23 -3.29 -5.15
CA VAL A 39 6.23 -4.22 -4.62
C VAL A 39 6.39 -5.59 -5.27
N LEU A 40 6.62 -6.63 -4.46
CA LEU A 40 6.63 -8.00 -4.96
C LEU A 40 5.22 -8.54 -5.13
N GLY A 41 4.32 -8.16 -4.25
CA GLY A 41 2.93 -8.59 -4.32
C GLY A 41 2.13 -8.03 -3.16
N THR A 42 0.83 -8.22 -3.24
CA THR A 42 -0.09 -7.77 -2.20
C THR A 42 -1.09 -8.85 -1.87
N ILE A 43 -1.66 -8.76 -0.67
CA ILE A 43 -2.79 -9.59 -0.31
C ILE A 43 -3.77 -8.73 0.49
N GLY A 44 -5.06 -8.86 0.17
CA GLY A 44 -6.09 -8.06 0.81
C GLY A 44 -7.13 -8.90 1.50
N GLY A 45 -7.49 -8.49 2.72
CA GLY A 45 -8.65 -9.00 3.44
C GLY A 45 -9.85 -8.10 3.19
N ASP A 46 -10.58 -7.77 4.25
CA ASP A 46 -11.73 -6.87 4.15
C ASP A 46 -11.31 -5.40 4.22
N ASP A 47 -10.49 -5.06 5.22
CA ASP A 47 -10.08 -3.67 5.50
C ASP A 47 -8.56 -3.51 5.62
N THR A 48 -7.80 -4.53 5.28
CA THR A 48 -6.35 -4.54 5.46
C THR A 48 -5.68 -5.10 4.23
N VAL A 49 -4.66 -4.39 3.76
CA VAL A 49 -3.81 -4.82 2.65
C VAL A 49 -2.41 -5.03 3.20
N LEU A 50 -1.84 -6.20 2.95
CA LEU A 50 -0.42 -6.44 3.19
C LEU A 50 0.32 -6.28 1.87
N ILE A 51 1.36 -5.45 1.89
CA ILE A 51 2.24 -5.23 0.74
C ILE A 51 3.60 -5.83 1.10
N VAL A 52 4.03 -6.78 0.28
CA VAL A 52 5.39 -7.33 0.45
C VAL A 52 6.32 -6.50 -0.42
N MET A 53 7.24 -5.79 0.22
CA MET A 53 8.18 -4.91 -0.45
C MET A 53 9.40 -5.71 -0.92
N ARG A 54 9.95 -5.30 -2.04
CA ARG A 54 11.22 -5.86 -2.52
C ARG A 54 12.31 -5.55 -1.49
N GLU A 55 13.15 -6.55 -1.20
CA GLU A 55 14.22 -6.36 -0.24
C GLU A 55 15.12 -5.20 -0.66
N GLY A 56 15.50 -4.37 0.31
CA GLY A 56 16.33 -3.20 0.05
C GLY A 56 15.56 -1.92 -0.26
N VAL A 57 14.27 -2.03 -0.55
CA VAL A 57 13.43 -0.86 -0.78
C VAL A 57 13.15 -0.18 0.55
N THR A 58 13.37 1.13 0.62
CA THR A 58 13.09 1.88 1.85
C THR A 58 11.60 2.17 1.97
N HIS A 59 11.16 2.45 3.19
CA HIS A 59 9.77 2.82 3.43
C HIS A 59 9.40 4.06 2.61
N ASN A 60 10.31 5.04 2.54
CA ASN A 60 10.06 6.27 1.79
C ASN A 60 9.95 6.00 0.29
N GLU A 61 10.74 5.08 -0.24
CA GLU A 61 10.65 4.70 -1.65
C GLU A 61 9.30 4.07 -1.97
N LEU A 62 8.78 3.25 -1.07
CA LEU A 62 7.43 2.69 -1.29
C LEU A 62 6.36 3.78 -1.24
N LEU A 63 6.45 4.69 -0.26
CA LEU A 63 5.48 5.79 -0.18
C LEU A 63 5.53 6.65 -1.43
N ASP A 64 6.72 6.93 -1.96
CA ASP A 64 6.86 7.68 -3.21
C ASP A 64 6.20 6.96 -4.37
N ALA A 65 6.38 5.64 -4.47
CA ALA A 65 5.74 4.86 -5.52
C ALA A 65 4.22 4.93 -5.40
N LEU A 66 3.69 4.71 -4.19
CA LEU A 66 2.25 4.71 -3.96
C LEU A 66 1.62 6.10 -4.15
N SER A 67 2.42 7.16 -4.15
CA SER A 67 1.90 8.51 -4.36
C SER A 67 1.26 8.67 -5.75
N SER A 68 1.56 7.78 -6.69
CA SER A 68 0.93 7.78 -8.00
C SER A 68 -0.56 7.39 -7.95
N ILE A 69 -0.97 6.66 -6.90
CA ILE A 69 -2.38 6.28 -6.73
C ILE A 69 -3.04 7.00 -5.56
N HIS A 70 -2.25 7.59 -4.67
CA HIS A 70 -2.78 8.34 -3.53
C HIS A 70 -1.83 9.48 -3.21
N VAL A 71 -2.19 10.67 -3.68
CA VAL A 71 -1.31 11.84 -3.63
C VAL A 71 -0.85 12.19 -2.20
N ASN A 72 -1.67 11.88 -1.19
CA ASN A 72 -1.40 12.20 0.21
C ASN A 72 -0.89 11.00 1.01
N ILE A 73 -0.36 9.96 0.35
CA ILE A 73 0.00 8.72 1.05
C ILE A 73 1.02 8.95 2.17
N HIS A 74 1.96 9.86 1.97
CA HIS A 74 2.97 10.16 2.99
C HIS A 74 2.33 10.66 4.30
N SER A 75 1.22 11.40 4.22
CA SER A 75 0.55 11.91 5.41
C SER A 75 -0.18 10.85 6.20
N LEU A 76 -0.42 9.67 5.60
CA LEU A 76 -1.10 8.56 6.24
C LEU A 76 -0.14 7.69 7.05
N PHE A 77 1.16 7.85 6.85
CA PHE A 77 2.18 7.17 7.63
C PHE A 77 2.57 8.04 8.81
N LYS A 78 2.50 7.47 10.01
CA LYS A 78 2.77 8.22 11.25
C LYS A 78 3.85 7.58 12.08
#